data_362327084f93c752086283c508647e22
#
_entry.id   362327084f93c752086283c508647e22
#
_cell.length_a   1.000
_cell.length_b   1.000
_cell.length_c   1.000
_cell.angle_alpha   90.00
_cell.angle_beta   90.00
_cell.angle_gamma   90.00
#
_symmetry.space_group_name_H-M   'P 1'
#
loop_
_entity.id
_entity.type
_entity.pdbx_description
1 polymer ?
#
loop_
_entity_poly.entity_id
_entity_poly.type
_entity_poly.pdbx_seq_one_letter_code
_entity_poly.pdbx_strand_id
1 'polypeptide(L)'
;KTDSFNWNINESANLRKMNSSLFPFTAIIGMDLARHSLIYHAIDRTLGGTVLMGHRGCAKSTLVRAFQEILSQDDGCEAPFVEVPLGASEERLLGSVDAASLVEQGQWKEHSGLLEQAHGGVLYVDEVNLLPDHLVDQTLDAAASGRYRLEREGLSREVEARFILVGTMNPEEGDLRPQLLDRFTHGVLIRDEYTAEERREIVRARMEFEDDPQDFRNLHR
;
A
#
# COMPACT_ATOMS: atom_id res chain seq x y z
N LYS A 1 -17.32 35.96 3.52
CA LYS A 1 -18.29 34.84 3.61
C LYS A 1 -17.45 33.58 3.61
N THR A 2 -17.29 33.03 4.78
CA THR A 2 -16.59 31.77 5.07
C THR A 2 -17.54 30.62 4.72
N ASP A 3 -17.23 29.92 3.64
CA ASP A 3 -17.87 28.63 3.34
C ASP A 3 -17.18 27.56 4.18
N SER A 4 -17.92 27.12 5.20
CA SER A 4 -17.58 26.00 6.06
C SER A 4 -17.56 24.70 5.27
N PHE A 5 -16.40 24.06 5.19
CA PHE A 5 -16.22 22.71 4.70
C PHE A 5 -17.00 21.74 5.59
N ASN A 6 -18.13 21.28 5.09
CA ASN A 6 -18.96 20.28 5.75
C ASN A 6 -18.36 18.89 5.50
N TRP A 7 -17.50 18.44 6.38
CA TRP A 7 -17.01 17.04 6.41
C TRP A 7 -18.20 16.11 6.69
N ASN A 8 -18.45 15.22 5.76
CA ASN A 8 -19.60 14.31 5.78
C ASN A 8 -19.40 13.25 6.85
N ILE A 9 -20.12 13.37 7.98
CA ILE A 9 -20.09 12.45 9.14
C ILE A 9 -20.33 10.98 8.71
N ASN A 10 -20.97 10.76 7.56
CA ASN A 10 -21.20 9.42 6.99
C ASN A 10 -19.95 8.76 6.42
N GLU A 11 -18.96 9.51 5.93
CA GLU A 11 -17.69 8.93 5.44
C GLU A 11 -16.83 8.43 6.61
N SER A 12 -16.76 9.18 7.69
CA SER A 12 -16.02 8.76 8.88
C SER A 12 -16.63 7.52 9.56
N ALA A 13 -17.98 7.37 9.51
CA ALA A 13 -18.65 6.18 10.03
C ALA A 13 -18.45 4.94 9.13
N ASN A 14 -18.38 5.13 7.82
CA ASN A 14 -18.06 4.04 6.87
C ASN A 14 -16.59 3.59 6.96
N LEU A 15 -15.66 4.53 7.12
CA LEU A 15 -14.24 4.23 7.32
C LEU A 15 -14.01 3.49 8.65
N ARG A 16 -14.67 3.89 9.74
CA ARG A 16 -14.61 3.15 11.02
C ARG A 16 -15.20 1.75 10.91
N LYS A 17 -16.24 1.52 10.10
CA LYS A 17 -16.78 0.19 9.82
C LYS A 17 -15.84 -0.66 8.95
N MET A 18 -15.12 -0.07 8.00
CA MET A 18 -14.11 -0.79 7.21
C MET A 18 -12.92 -1.22 8.08
N ASN A 19 -12.43 -0.37 8.99
CA ASN A 19 -11.33 -0.72 9.89
C ASN A 19 -11.71 -1.76 10.96
N SER A 20 -12.96 -1.80 11.41
CA SER A 20 -13.41 -2.86 12.33
C SER A 20 -13.39 -4.26 11.70
N SER A 21 -13.20 -4.36 10.39
CA SER A 21 -13.14 -5.62 9.63
C SER A 21 -11.73 -6.10 9.28
N LEU A 22 -10.68 -5.30 9.57
CA LEU A 22 -9.30 -5.72 9.30
C LEU A 22 -8.78 -6.63 10.40
N PHE A 23 -8.15 -7.74 10.00
CA PHE A 23 -7.49 -8.66 10.93
C PHE A 23 -6.27 -7.97 11.56
N PRO A 24 -6.07 -8.05 12.91
CA PRO A 24 -4.96 -7.36 13.56
C PRO A 24 -3.59 -7.82 13.07
N PHE A 25 -2.67 -6.89 12.86
CA PHE A 25 -1.31 -7.20 12.41
C PHE A 25 -0.54 -8.11 13.39
N THR A 26 -0.75 -7.89 14.68
CA THR A 26 -0.11 -8.67 15.76
C THR A 26 -0.63 -10.11 15.85
N ALA A 27 -1.86 -10.36 15.38
CA ALA A 27 -2.48 -11.68 15.41
C ALA A 27 -2.11 -12.55 14.19
N ILE A 28 -1.34 -12.03 13.22
CA ILE A 28 -0.90 -12.80 12.06
C ILE A 28 0.17 -13.80 12.46
N ILE A 29 -0.08 -15.08 12.15
CA ILE A 29 0.76 -16.20 12.55
C ILE A 29 1.67 -16.60 11.39
N GLY A 30 2.95 -16.88 11.72
CA GLY A 30 3.88 -17.54 10.80
C GLY A 30 4.52 -16.69 9.71
N MET A 31 4.35 -15.36 9.73
CA MET A 31 4.91 -14.42 8.77
C MET A 31 5.96 -13.48 9.39
N ASP A 32 6.81 -13.98 10.28
CA ASP A 32 7.69 -13.15 11.11
C ASP A 32 8.64 -12.28 10.27
N LEU A 33 9.29 -12.85 9.25
CA LEU A 33 10.21 -12.09 8.40
C LEU A 33 9.48 -10.96 7.63
N ALA A 34 8.28 -11.25 7.13
CA ALA A 34 7.48 -10.24 6.44
C ALA A 34 7.00 -9.15 7.39
N ARG A 35 6.56 -9.52 8.61
CA ARG A 35 6.20 -8.54 9.65
C ARG A 35 7.38 -7.66 10.02
N HIS A 36 8.56 -8.24 10.26
CA HIS A 36 9.77 -7.47 10.57
C HIS A 36 10.16 -6.53 9.43
N SER A 37 10.11 -7.00 8.18
CA SER A 37 10.36 -6.15 7.03
C SER A 37 9.46 -4.92 7.01
N LEU A 38 8.14 -5.11 7.20
CA LEU A 38 7.19 -4.01 7.24
C LEU A 38 7.44 -3.05 8.42
N ILE A 39 7.77 -3.58 9.60
CA ILE A 39 8.11 -2.76 10.78
C ILE A 39 9.37 -1.91 10.51
N TYR A 40 10.39 -2.45 9.85
CA TYR A 40 11.58 -1.67 9.49
C TYR A 40 11.23 -0.49 8.59
N HIS A 41 10.31 -0.69 7.61
CA HIS A 41 9.84 0.41 6.76
C HIS A 41 8.96 1.43 7.51
N ALA A 42 8.26 1.02 8.58
CA ALA A 42 7.55 1.96 9.44
C ALA A 42 8.51 2.85 10.24
N ILE A 43 9.66 2.28 10.68
CA ILE A 43 10.70 3.00 11.43
C ILE A 43 11.48 3.93 10.50
N ASP A 44 11.89 3.43 9.33
CA ASP A 44 12.64 4.18 8.33
C ASP A 44 11.94 4.14 6.97
N ARG A 45 11.24 5.22 6.64
CA ARG A 45 10.49 5.37 5.40
C ARG A 45 11.37 5.67 4.18
N THR A 46 12.68 5.79 4.36
CA THR A 46 13.63 5.98 3.25
C THR A 46 14.08 4.67 2.62
N LEU A 47 13.70 3.54 3.22
CA LEU A 47 13.94 2.23 2.64
C LEU A 47 13.17 2.07 1.32
N GLY A 48 13.83 1.54 0.29
CA GLY A 48 13.34 1.48 -1.10
C GLY A 48 12.17 0.52 -1.35
N GLY A 49 11.52 0.01 -0.31
CA GLY A 49 10.36 -0.88 -0.41
C GLY A 49 10.67 -2.34 -0.11
N THR A 50 9.60 -3.12 0.05
CA THR A 50 9.66 -4.57 0.25
C THR A 50 8.84 -5.31 -0.80
N VAL A 51 9.33 -6.47 -1.25
CA VAL A 51 8.56 -7.40 -2.08
C VAL A 51 8.32 -8.70 -1.32
N LEU A 52 7.05 -9.09 -1.21
CA LEU A 52 6.60 -10.31 -0.55
C LEU A 52 6.33 -11.38 -1.62
N MET A 53 7.18 -12.39 -1.67
CA MET A 53 7.12 -13.47 -2.67
C MET A 53 6.44 -14.69 -2.06
N GLY A 54 5.51 -15.31 -2.78
CA GLY A 54 4.83 -16.53 -2.34
C GLY A 54 3.58 -16.83 -3.15
N HIS A 55 3.08 -18.05 -3.01
CA HIS A 55 1.90 -18.53 -3.74
C HIS A 55 0.63 -17.73 -3.46
N ARG A 56 -0.37 -17.85 -4.32
CA ARG A 56 -1.71 -17.29 -4.05
C ARG A 56 -2.30 -17.89 -2.78
N GLY A 57 -3.04 -17.07 -2.04
CA GLY A 57 -3.73 -17.53 -0.82
C GLY A 57 -2.87 -17.56 0.44
N CYS A 58 -1.57 -17.25 0.41
CA CYS A 58 -0.73 -17.18 1.60
C CYS A 58 -0.88 -15.87 2.41
N ALA A 59 -2.02 -15.21 2.29
CA ALA A 59 -2.43 -14.04 3.08
C ALA A 59 -1.51 -12.78 2.99
N LYS A 60 -0.71 -12.62 1.91
CA LYS A 60 0.15 -11.43 1.70
C LYS A 60 -0.66 -10.13 1.79
N SER A 61 -1.74 -10.03 1.04
CA SER A 61 -2.61 -8.84 1.01
C SER A 61 -3.26 -8.56 2.37
N THR A 62 -3.61 -9.62 3.13
CA THR A 62 -4.13 -9.48 4.50
C THR A 62 -3.08 -8.86 5.43
N LEU A 63 -1.82 -9.33 5.35
CA LEU A 63 -0.72 -8.78 6.13
C LEU A 63 -0.49 -7.29 5.82
N VAL A 64 -0.46 -6.92 4.53
CA VAL A 64 -0.19 -5.53 4.12
C VAL A 64 -1.33 -4.58 4.52
N ARG A 65 -2.59 -5.03 4.40
CA ARG A 65 -3.74 -4.25 4.87
C ARG A 65 -3.75 -4.09 6.39
N ALA A 66 -3.39 -5.14 7.14
CA ALA A 66 -3.26 -5.07 8.58
C ALA A 66 -2.12 -4.12 9.03
N PHE A 67 -1.05 -4.02 8.23
CA PHE A 67 0.07 -3.12 8.50
C PHE A 67 -0.32 -1.64 8.46
N GLN A 68 -1.31 -1.24 7.66
CA GLN A 68 -1.82 0.13 7.62
C GLN A 68 -2.19 0.64 9.02
N GLU A 69 -2.74 -0.23 9.87
CA GLU A 69 -3.16 0.12 11.23
C GLU A 69 -2.00 0.62 12.12
N ILE A 70 -0.79 0.05 11.92
CA ILE A 70 0.41 0.44 12.67
C ILE A 70 0.90 1.84 12.26
N LEU A 71 0.61 2.26 11.03
CA LEU A 71 1.04 3.55 10.51
C LEU A 71 0.11 4.69 10.86
N SER A 72 -1.06 4.42 11.47
CA SER A 72 -2.02 5.43 11.89
C SER A 72 -1.37 6.36 12.92
N GLN A 73 -1.55 7.67 12.71
CA GLN A 73 -0.93 8.69 13.57
C GLN A 73 -1.71 8.83 14.89
N ASP A 74 -1.03 9.29 15.94
CA ASP A 74 -1.62 9.51 17.28
C ASP A 74 -2.78 10.52 17.28
N ASP A 75 -2.89 11.35 16.23
CA ASP A 75 -3.97 12.32 16.02
C ASP A 75 -5.29 11.70 15.49
N GLY A 76 -5.31 10.39 15.28
CA GLY A 76 -6.46 9.66 14.76
C GLY A 76 -6.64 9.75 13.24
N CYS A 77 -5.67 10.35 12.50
CA CYS A 77 -5.61 10.29 11.05
C CYS A 77 -5.09 8.93 10.60
N GLU A 78 -5.87 8.24 9.79
CA GLU A 78 -5.44 6.98 9.17
C GLU A 78 -4.42 7.26 8.09
N ALA A 79 -3.34 6.47 8.06
CA ALA A 79 -2.36 6.53 6.99
C ALA A 79 -3.02 6.11 5.66
N PRO A 80 -2.81 6.82 4.55
CA PRO A 80 -3.33 6.43 3.26
C PRO A 80 -2.90 5.01 2.87
N PHE A 81 -3.82 4.23 2.34
CA PHE A 81 -3.54 2.92 1.75
C PHE A 81 -4.01 2.94 0.30
N VAL A 82 -3.05 3.02 -0.60
CA VAL A 82 -3.32 3.14 -2.04
C VAL A 82 -2.88 1.87 -2.74
N GLU A 83 -3.84 1.22 -3.39
CA GLU A 83 -3.61 0.01 -4.17
C GLU A 83 -3.45 0.36 -5.65
N VAL A 84 -2.37 -0.11 -6.24
CA VAL A 84 -2.13 0.03 -7.68
C VAL A 84 -2.88 -1.09 -8.40
N PRO A 85 -3.89 -0.77 -9.23
CA PRO A 85 -4.64 -1.80 -9.93
C PRO A 85 -3.79 -2.45 -11.02
N LEU A 86 -4.06 -3.72 -11.31
CA LEU A 86 -3.48 -4.42 -12.45
C LEU A 86 -3.79 -3.65 -13.75
N GLY A 87 -2.75 -3.43 -14.56
CA GLY A 87 -2.88 -2.65 -15.80
C GLY A 87 -3.01 -1.13 -15.58
N ALA A 88 -2.56 -0.61 -14.43
CA ALA A 88 -2.49 0.84 -14.23
C ALA A 88 -1.66 1.50 -15.34
N SER A 89 -2.20 2.59 -15.90
CA SER A 89 -1.46 3.43 -16.84
C SER A 89 -0.48 4.35 -16.11
N GLU A 90 0.51 4.84 -16.82
CA GLU A 90 1.45 5.83 -16.31
C GLU A 90 0.73 7.09 -15.79
N GLU A 91 -0.29 7.56 -16.52
CA GLU A 91 -1.11 8.70 -16.10
C GLU A 91 -1.85 8.47 -14.79
N ARG A 92 -2.32 7.24 -14.55
CA ARG A 92 -2.97 6.89 -13.30
C ARG A 92 -1.97 6.82 -12.16
N LEU A 93 -0.75 6.33 -12.43
CA LEU A 93 0.30 6.19 -11.43
C LEU A 93 0.89 7.55 -11.04
N LEU A 94 1.33 8.35 -12.01
CA LEU A 94 2.02 9.62 -11.79
C LEU A 94 1.09 10.82 -11.71
N GLY A 95 -0.12 10.70 -12.28
CA GLY A 95 -1.04 11.81 -12.46
C GLY A 95 -1.06 12.33 -13.90
N SER A 96 -2.03 13.18 -14.17
CA SER A 96 -2.24 13.78 -15.49
C SER A 96 -2.62 15.25 -15.38
N VAL A 97 -2.45 15.95 -16.49
CA VAL A 97 -2.84 17.35 -16.66
C VAL A 97 -3.87 17.43 -17.76
N ASP A 98 -5.01 18.05 -17.47
CA ASP A 98 -6.06 18.27 -18.46
C ASP A 98 -5.78 19.54 -19.26
N ALA A 99 -5.15 19.37 -20.42
CA ALA A 99 -4.87 20.46 -21.34
C ALA A 99 -6.14 21.10 -21.93
N ALA A 100 -7.25 20.38 -22.02
CA ALA A 100 -8.50 20.92 -22.53
C ALA A 100 -9.07 22.00 -21.59
N SER A 101 -8.96 21.80 -20.28
CA SER A 101 -9.36 22.80 -19.27
C SER A 101 -8.56 24.11 -19.39
N LEU A 102 -7.29 24.02 -19.83
CA LEU A 102 -6.49 25.23 -20.09
C LEU A 102 -7.06 26.05 -21.27
N VAL A 103 -7.46 25.37 -22.33
CA VAL A 103 -8.01 26.02 -23.54
C VAL A 103 -9.40 26.62 -23.27
N GLU A 104 -10.25 25.91 -22.52
CA GLU A 104 -11.63 26.33 -22.26
C GLU A 104 -11.76 27.33 -21.10
N GLN A 105 -10.99 27.14 -20.03
CA GLN A 105 -11.15 27.87 -18.78
C GLN A 105 -9.94 28.72 -18.39
N GLY A 106 -8.83 28.63 -19.13
CA GLY A 106 -7.58 29.32 -18.83
C GLY A 106 -6.90 28.83 -17.55
N GLN A 107 -7.27 27.67 -17.03
CA GLN A 107 -6.73 27.10 -15.82
C GLN A 107 -6.26 25.65 -16.05
N TRP A 108 -5.09 25.32 -15.50
CA TRP A 108 -4.60 23.96 -15.45
C TRP A 108 -5.43 23.15 -14.45
N LYS A 109 -5.99 22.05 -14.89
CA LYS A 109 -6.61 21.09 -14.03
C LYS A 109 -5.70 19.86 -13.92
N GLU A 110 -5.18 19.62 -12.73
CA GLU A 110 -4.33 18.50 -12.45
C GLU A 110 -5.16 17.36 -11.81
N HIS A 111 -4.81 16.13 -12.18
CA HIS A 111 -5.33 14.93 -11.53
C HIS A 111 -4.19 14.23 -10.79
N SER A 112 -4.30 14.17 -9.46
CA SER A 112 -3.32 13.50 -8.60
C SER A 112 -3.17 12.03 -8.96
N GLY A 113 -1.91 11.58 -9.13
CA GLY A 113 -1.56 10.19 -9.34
C GLY A 113 -1.62 9.36 -8.06
N LEU A 114 -1.54 8.03 -8.22
CA LEU A 114 -1.56 7.12 -7.07
C LEU A 114 -0.34 7.31 -6.17
N LEU A 115 0.83 7.69 -6.72
CA LEU A 115 2.03 7.98 -5.93
C LEU A 115 1.82 9.18 -4.99
N GLU A 116 1.20 10.25 -5.48
CA GLU A 116 0.87 11.42 -4.66
C GLU A 116 -0.20 11.09 -3.61
N GLN A 117 -1.22 10.30 -3.98
CA GLN A 117 -2.27 9.87 -3.06
C GLN A 117 -1.74 8.98 -1.92
N ALA A 118 -0.67 8.22 -2.16
CA ALA A 118 -0.04 7.36 -1.16
C ALA A 118 0.87 8.13 -0.18
N HIS A 119 1.05 9.44 -0.37
CA HIS A 119 1.94 10.25 0.47
C HIS A 119 1.57 10.13 1.96
N GLY A 120 2.55 9.81 2.80
CA GLY A 120 2.37 9.59 4.23
C GLY A 120 1.89 8.18 4.62
N GLY A 121 1.58 7.31 3.65
CA GLY A 121 1.01 5.98 3.89
C GLY A 121 1.71 4.84 3.18
N VAL A 122 0.92 3.93 2.63
CA VAL A 122 1.36 2.71 1.93
C VAL A 122 0.92 2.77 0.47
N LEU A 123 1.85 2.51 -0.43
CA LEU A 123 1.57 2.15 -1.82
C LEU A 123 1.69 0.62 -1.95
N TYR A 124 0.56 -0.03 -2.20
CA TYR A 124 0.49 -1.48 -2.36
C TYR A 124 0.37 -1.85 -3.83
N VAL A 125 1.31 -2.67 -4.31
CA VAL A 125 1.32 -3.17 -5.69
C VAL A 125 1.12 -4.68 -5.65
N ASP A 126 -0.09 -5.12 -5.95
CA ASP A 126 -0.37 -6.56 -6.07
C ASP A 126 0.17 -7.09 -7.40
N GLU A 127 0.86 -8.23 -7.33
CA GLU A 127 1.50 -8.86 -8.49
C GLU A 127 2.42 -7.88 -9.26
N VAL A 128 3.39 -7.30 -8.55
CA VAL A 128 4.32 -6.29 -9.09
C VAL A 128 5.08 -6.76 -10.34
N ASN A 129 5.27 -8.08 -10.49
CA ASN A 129 5.87 -8.71 -11.67
C ASN A 129 5.01 -8.59 -12.94
N LEU A 130 3.73 -8.27 -12.82
CA LEU A 130 2.81 -8.03 -13.96
C LEU A 130 2.72 -6.55 -14.35
N LEU A 131 3.28 -5.65 -13.55
CA LEU A 131 3.34 -4.23 -13.89
C LEU A 131 4.46 -4.00 -14.93
N PRO A 132 4.27 -3.09 -15.92
CA PRO A 132 5.34 -2.74 -16.85
C PRO A 132 6.60 -2.25 -16.12
N ASP A 133 7.76 -2.74 -16.53
CA ASP A 133 9.04 -2.49 -15.86
C ASP A 133 9.33 -1.01 -15.62
N HIS A 134 9.02 -0.14 -16.58
CA HIS A 134 9.24 1.29 -16.44
C HIS A 134 8.38 1.92 -15.33
N LEU A 135 7.18 1.37 -15.07
CA LEU A 135 6.33 1.83 -13.97
C LEU A 135 6.84 1.32 -12.62
N VAL A 136 7.33 0.08 -12.56
CA VAL A 136 8.02 -0.44 -11.36
C VAL A 136 9.23 0.42 -11.04
N ASP A 137 10.03 0.75 -12.05
CA ASP A 137 11.24 1.57 -11.94
C ASP A 137 10.93 2.97 -11.38
N GLN A 138 9.95 3.66 -11.97
CA GLN A 138 9.48 4.97 -11.50
C GLN A 138 8.92 4.93 -10.07
N THR A 139 8.22 3.85 -9.74
CA THR A 139 7.66 3.66 -8.39
C THR A 139 8.77 3.47 -7.35
N LEU A 140 9.80 2.68 -7.68
CA LEU A 140 10.97 2.47 -6.83
C LEU A 140 11.79 3.76 -6.66
N ASP A 141 11.98 4.53 -7.73
CA ASP A 141 12.63 5.84 -7.65
C ASP A 141 11.89 6.81 -6.74
N ALA A 142 10.57 6.87 -6.86
CA ALA A 142 9.74 7.71 -6.00
C ALA A 142 9.80 7.25 -4.54
N ALA A 143 9.74 5.94 -4.26
CA ALA A 143 9.84 5.39 -2.91
C ALA A 143 11.19 5.74 -2.25
N ALA A 144 12.30 5.62 -2.99
CA ALA A 144 13.63 5.90 -2.48
C ALA A 144 13.90 7.40 -2.28
N SER A 145 13.43 8.26 -3.20
CA SER A 145 13.69 9.71 -3.17
C SER A 145 12.65 10.50 -2.36
N GLY A 146 11.49 9.92 -2.10
CA GLY A 146 10.34 10.59 -1.47
C GLY A 146 9.65 11.61 -2.37
N ARG A 147 9.92 11.59 -3.67
CA ARG A 147 9.38 12.52 -4.67
C ARG A 147 9.54 11.98 -6.07
N TYR A 148 8.75 12.51 -7.00
CA TYR A 148 8.89 12.23 -8.43
C TYR A 148 8.65 13.50 -9.24
N ARG A 149 9.06 13.49 -10.51
CA ARG A 149 8.82 14.59 -11.44
C ARG A 149 7.71 14.23 -12.40
N LEU A 150 6.67 15.05 -12.42
CA LEU A 150 5.60 14.98 -13.42
C LEU A 150 5.95 15.91 -14.57
N GLU A 151 6.19 15.34 -15.76
CA GLU A 151 6.48 16.07 -17.00
C GLU A 151 5.38 15.78 -18.02
N ARG A 152 4.48 16.74 -18.24
CA ARG A 152 3.34 16.59 -19.16
C ARG A 152 3.02 17.94 -19.81
N GLU A 153 2.74 17.92 -21.12
CA GLU A 153 2.26 19.09 -21.90
C GLU A 153 3.07 20.36 -21.67
N GLY A 154 4.39 20.25 -21.48
CA GLY A 154 5.26 21.38 -21.19
C GLY A 154 5.26 21.86 -19.74
N LEU A 155 4.47 21.23 -18.86
CA LEU A 155 4.54 21.41 -17.43
C LEU A 155 5.60 20.46 -16.86
N SER A 156 6.47 20.98 -15.98
CA SER A 156 7.40 20.18 -15.18
C SER A 156 7.21 20.54 -13.71
N ARG A 157 6.76 19.58 -12.91
CA ARG A 157 6.50 19.77 -11.47
C ARG A 157 7.15 18.63 -10.68
N GLU A 158 7.76 18.99 -9.57
CA GLU A 158 8.19 18.03 -8.55
C GLU A 158 7.05 17.80 -7.56
N VAL A 159 6.73 16.52 -7.33
CA VAL A 159 5.62 16.08 -6.49
C VAL A 159 6.17 15.28 -5.33
N GLU A 160 5.79 15.63 -4.10
CA GLU A 160 6.15 14.84 -2.91
C GLU A 160 5.36 13.53 -2.88
N ALA A 161 6.08 12.41 -2.66
CA ALA A 161 5.53 11.07 -2.66
C ALA A 161 6.29 10.18 -1.67
N ARG A 162 6.21 10.51 -0.39
CA ARG A 162 6.85 9.74 0.69
C ARG A 162 5.88 8.66 1.16
N PHE A 163 6.07 7.43 0.72
CA PHE A 163 5.23 6.29 1.06
C PHE A 163 6.09 5.05 1.31
N ILE A 164 5.51 4.05 1.99
CA ILE A 164 6.09 2.73 2.11
C ILE A 164 5.63 1.91 0.91
N LEU A 165 6.57 1.49 0.05
CA LEU A 165 6.27 0.62 -1.08
C LEU A 165 6.23 -0.84 -0.62
N VAL A 166 5.10 -1.51 -0.88
CA VAL A 166 4.96 -2.95 -0.65
C VAL A 166 4.47 -3.60 -1.94
N GLY A 167 5.34 -4.38 -2.56
CA GLY A 167 4.99 -5.23 -3.69
C GLY A 167 4.67 -6.66 -3.23
N THR A 168 3.75 -7.33 -3.93
CA THR A 168 3.60 -8.78 -3.83
C THR A 168 3.95 -9.42 -5.16
N MET A 169 4.40 -10.67 -5.11
CA MET A 169 4.71 -11.45 -6.29
C MET A 169 4.34 -12.92 -6.05
N ASN A 170 3.80 -13.55 -7.09
CA ASN A 170 3.70 -15.01 -7.17
C ASN A 170 4.77 -15.50 -8.16
N PRO A 171 5.80 -16.24 -7.69
CA PRO A 171 6.85 -16.73 -8.57
C PRO A 171 6.36 -17.65 -9.71
N GLU A 172 5.17 -18.25 -9.58
CA GLU A 172 4.58 -19.09 -10.63
C GLU A 172 4.04 -18.28 -11.82
N GLU A 173 3.76 -16.99 -11.63
CA GLU A 173 3.17 -16.11 -12.66
C GLU A 173 4.23 -15.31 -13.42
N GLY A 174 5.47 -15.49 -13.09
CA GLY A 174 6.62 -14.86 -13.71
C GLY A 174 7.54 -14.19 -12.70
N ASP A 175 8.76 -13.94 -13.16
CA ASP A 175 9.80 -13.30 -12.35
C ASP A 175 9.87 -11.79 -12.60
N LEU A 176 10.18 -11.06 -11.57
CA LEU A 176 10.61 -9.67 -11.68
C LEU A 176 12.04 -9.66 -12.24
N ARG A 177 12.34 -8.73 -13.14
CA ARG A 177 13.71 -8.59 -13.64
C ARG A 177 14.70 -8.39 -12.50
N PRO A 178 15.87 -9.06 -12.51
CA PRO A 178 16.84 -8.95 -11.42
C PRO A 178 17.20 -7.51 -11.07
N GLN A 179 17.33 -6.63 -12.07
CA GLN A 179 17.66 -5.20 -11.87
C GLN A 179 16.59 -4.44 -11.07
N LEU A 180 15.31 -4.83 -11.19
CA LEU A 180 14.22 -4.25 -10.43
C LEU A 180 14.15 -4.87 -9.03
N LEU A 181 14.37 -6.19 -8.93
CA LEU A 181 14.41 -6.89 -7.66
C LEU A 181 15.51 -6.36 -6.74
N ASP A 182 16.70 -6.09 -7.28
CA ASP A 182 17.85 -5.54 -6.55
C ASP A 182 17.60 -4.13 -5.98
N ARG A 183 16.58 -3.43 -6.46
CA ARG A 183 16.20 -2.09 -5.97
C ARG A 183 15.25 -2.12 -4.78
N PHE A 184 14.58 -3.25 -4.54
CA PHE A 184 13.84 -3.45 -3.29
C PHE A 184 14.83 -3.65 -2.15
N THR A 185 14.61 -2.98 -1.03
CA THR A 185 15.45 -3.14 0.17
C THR A 185 15.30 -4.53 0.77
N HIS A 186 14.08 -5.07 0.75
CA HIS A 186 13.80 -6.40 1.24
C HIS A 186 13.04 -7.25 0.22
N GLY A 187 13.56 -8.46 -0.05
CA GLY A 187 12.83 -9.52 -0.71
C GLY A 187 12.52 -10.62 0.31
N VAL A 188 11.25 -10.84 0.60
CA VAL A 188 10.81 -11.80 1.62
C VAL A 188 10.03 -12.93 0.99
N LEU A 189 10.57 -14.14 1.10
CA LEU A 189 9.86 -15.35 0.70
C LEU A 189 8.88 -15.75 1.82
N ILE A 190 7.60 -15.76 1.51
CA ILE A 190 6.56 -16.26 2.41
C ILE A 190 6.53 -17.78 2.27
N ARG A 191 6.69 -18.46 3.38
CA ARG A 191 6.57 -19.93 3.41
C ARG A 191 5.11 -20.35 3.16
N ASP A 192 4.94 -21.46 2.53
CA ASP A 192 3.65 -22.09 2.22
C ASP A 192 3.38 -23.33 3.10
N GLU A 193 4.41 -23.83 3.77
CA GLU A 193 4.31 -24.95 4.69
C GLU A 193 4.15 -24.48 6.14
N TYR A 194 3.04 -24.88 6.73
CA TYR A 194 2.72 -24.66 8.15
C TYR A 194 2.52 -26.00 8.84
N THR A 195 2.99 -26.10 10.07
CA THR A 195 2.73 -27.27 10.93
C THR A 195 1.22 -27.45 11.17
N ALA A 196 0.81 -28.64 11.58
CA ALA A 196 -0.59 -28.88 11.92
C ALA A 196 -1.05 -28.01 13.10
N GLU A 197 -0.14 -27.62 13.97
CA GLU A 197 -0.38 -26.75 15.13
C GLU A 197 -0.63 -25.32 14.68
N GLU A 198 0.28 -24.74 13.90
CA GLU A 198 0.13 -23.42 13.33
C GLU A 198 -1.15 -23.26 12.49
N ARG A 199 -1.48 -24.28 11.69
CA ARG A 199 -2.73 -24.28 10.92
C ARG A 199 -3.97 -24.24 11.82
N ARG A 200 -3.96 -24.98 12.96
CA ARG A 200 -5.04 -24.93 13.95
C ARG A 200 -5.15 -23.56 14.60
N GLU A 201 -4.01 -22.93 14.94
CA GLU A 201 -3.98 -21.60 15.51
C GLU A 201 -4.50 -20.54 14.52
N ILE A 202 -4.09 -20.60 13.25
CA ILE A 202 -4.59 -19.70 12.19
C ILE A 202 -6.11 -19.81 12.05
N VAL A 203 -6.65 -21.05 11.99
CA VAL A 203 -8.10 -21.27 11.86
C VAL A 203 -8.83 -20.77 13.10
N ARG A 204 -8.31 -21.06 14.30
CA ARG A 204 -8.91 -20.59 15.57
C ARG A 204 -8.95 -19.07 15.63
N ALA A 205 -7.80 -18.39 15.37
CA ALA A 205 -7.72 -16.93 15.37
C ALA A 205 -8.69 -16.31 14.35
N ARG A 206 -8.86 -16.96 13.20
CA ARG A 206 -9.81 -16.49 12.18
C ARG A 206 -11.26 -16.64 12.65
N MET A 207 -11.62 -17.78 13.26
CA MET A 207 -12.96 -18.01 13.78
C MET A 207 -13.29 -17.04 14.93
N GLU A 208 -12.38 -16.83 15.87
CA GLU A 208 -12.54 -15.89 16.98
C GLU A 208 -12.72 -14.45 16.46
N PHE A 209 -11.96 -14.07 15.43
CA PHE A 209 -12.12 -12.77 14.79
C PHE A 209 -13.48 -12.63 14.07
N GLU A 210 -14.00 -13.70 13.44
CA GLU A 210 -15.30 -13.67 12.76
C GLU A 210 -16.46 -13.61 13.75
N ASP A 211 -16.32 -14.25 14.92
CA ASP A 211 -17.33 -14.24 15.97
C ASP A 211 -17.47 -12.86 16.64
N ASP A 212 -16.38 -12.24 17.05
CA ASP A 212 -16.34 -10.87 17.59
C ASP A 212 -15.06 -10.12 17.18
N PRO A 213 -15.10 -9.41 16.04
CA PRO A 213 -13.94 -8.65 15.55
C PRO A 213 -13.44 -7.59 16.53
N GLN A 214 -14.35 -6.99 17.31
CA GLN A 214 -13.98 -5.90 18.22
C GLN A 214 -13.26 -6.42 19.46
N ASP A 215 -13.76 -7.48 20.07
CA ASP A 215 -13.13 -8.10 21.24
C ASP A 215 -11.79 -8.72 20.86
N PHE A 216 -11.72 -9.45 19.73
CA PHE A 216 -10.48 -10.00 19.22
C PHE A 216 -9.39 -8.93 18.98
N ARG A 217 -9.75 -7.78 18.42
CA ARG A 217 -8.83 -6.65 18.22
C ARG A 217 -8.35 -6.04 19.54
N ASN A 218 -9.21 -5.96 20.54
CA ASN A 218 -8.84 -5.45 21.86
C ASN A 218 -7.81 -6.36 22.55
N LEU A 219 -7.89 -7.66 22.35
CA LEU A 219 -6.96 -8.66 22.89
C LEU A 219 -5.59 -8.64 22.16
N HIS A 220 -5.56 -8.22 20.90
CA HIS A 220 -4.37 -8.22 20.04
C HIS A 220 -3.85 -6.80 19.70
N ARG A 221 -4.19 -5.81 20.51
CA ARG A 221 -3.79 -4.42 20.34
C ARG A 221 -2.38 -4.11 20.83
#